data_fc88ce7f16f59647a520bdc29a1065ae
#
_entry.id   fc88ce7f16f59647a520bdc29a1065ae
#
_cell.length_a   1.000
_cell.length_b   1.000
_cell.length_c   1.000
_cell.angle_alpha   90.00
_cell.angle_beta   90.00
_cell.angle_gamma   90.00
#
_symmetry.space_group_name_H-M   'P 1'
#
loop_
_entity.id
_entity.type
_entity.pdbx_description
1 polymer ?
#
loop_
_entity_poly.entity_id
_entity_poly.type
_entity_poly.pdbx_seq_one_letter_code
_entity_poly.pdbx_strand_id
1 'polypeptide(L)'
;MFDFDLSSLYHVETRTLKQAVRRNIQRFPKDFLIELSRDQWKELITVCDKLPETVKHNPVPPFAFTEQGVAMLSSILKSEKAIQVNIAIMRAFVFIRQYTLNHQDLRNKLDELEKNYNKKFKDIYEAINYLLKKEKEITEYQNRNRIGFKRDNPDG
;
A
#
# COMPACT_ATOMS: atom_id res chain seq x y z
N MET A 1 -7.05 -3.93 -15.97
CA MET A 1 -6.59 -3.42 -17.29
C MET A 1 -7.79 -3.17 -18.18
N PHE A 2 -7.74 -2.16 -19.02
CA PHE A 2 -8.83 -1.87 -19.95
C PHE A 2 -8.71 -2.66 -21.26
N ASP A 3 -9.82 -2.78 -21.97
CA ASP A 3 -9.87 -3.48 -23.26
C ASP A 3 -8.98 -2.85 -24.34
N PHE A 4 -8.82 -1.55 -24.35
CA PHE A 4 -7.94 -0.85 -25.28
C PHE A 4 -6.45 -1.10 -24.98
N ASP A 5 -6.06 -1.23 -23.69
CA ASP A 5 -4.70 -1.61 -23.30
C ASP A 5 -4.39 -3.04 -23.73
N LEU A 6 -5.34 -3.94 -23.44
CA LEU A 6 -5.20 -5.35 -23.82
C LEU A 6 -5.19 -5.54 -25.33
N SER A 7 -6.04 -4.80 -26.06
CA SER A 7 -6.07 -4.87 -27.53
C SER A 7 -4.73 -4.44 -28.13
N SER A 8 -4.10 -3.40 -27.56
CA SER A 8 -2.76 -2.97 -27.95
C SER A 8 -1.71 -4.05 -27.67
N LEU A 9 -1.72 -4.63 -26.47
CA LEU A 9 -0.79 -5.69 -26.07
C LEU A 9 -0.92 -6.96 -26.92
N TYR A 10 -2.16 -7.34 -27.24
CA TYR A 10 -2.44 -8.52 -28.06
C TYR A 10 -2.32 -8.25 -29.56
N HIS A 11 -2.11 -6.99 -29.97
CA HIS A 11 -2.11 -6.54 -31.38
C HIS A 11 -3.39 -6.95 -32.14
N VAL A 12 -4.53 -6.74 -31.50
CA VAL A 12 -5.86 -6.95 -32.06
C VAL A 12 -6.66 -5.66 -31.96
N GLU A 13 -7.65 -5.48 -32.83
CA GLU A 13 -8.55 -4.34 -32.69
C GLU A 13 -9.42 -4.48 -31.43
N THR A 14 -9.62 -3.37 -30.69
CA THR A 14 -10.47 -3.34 -29.49
C THR A 14 -11.88 -3.86 -29.76
N ARG A 15 -12.41 -3.57 -30.97
CA ARG A 15 -13.70 -4.07 -31.41
C ARG A 15 -13.70 -5.59 -31.48
N THR A 16 -12.67 -6.19 -32.06
CA THR A 16 -12.52 -7.64 -32.20
C THR A 16 -12.42 -8.31 -30.83
N LEU A 17 -11.63 -7.73 -29.93
CA LEU A 17 -11.49 -8.21 -28.54
C LEU A 17 -12.85 -8.17 -27.82
N LYS A 18 -13.57 -7.03 -27.85
CA LYS A 18 -14.92 -6.91 -27.27
C LYS A 18 -15.90 -7.94 -27.85
N GLN A 19 -15.84 -8.17 -29.16
CA GLN A 19 -16.71 -9.14 -29.81
C GLN A 19 -16.40 -10.58 -29.33
N ALA A 20 -15.11 -10.94 -29.19
CA ALA A 20 -14.71 -12.23 -28.68
C ALA A 20 -15.20 -12.45 -27.24
N VAL A 21 -15.08 -11.42 -26.37
CA VAL A 21 -15.59 -11.45 -24.99
C VAL A 21 -17.11 -11.64 -24.98
N ARG A 22 -17.87 -10.83 -25.76
CA ARG A 22 -19.32 -10.92 -25.79
C ARG A 22 -19.83 -12.28 -26.28
N ARG A 23 -19.13 -12.91 -27.23
CA ARG A 23 -19.45 -14.28 -27.70
C ARG A 23 -19.20 -15.35 -26.63
N ASN A 24 -18.37 -15.04 -25.62
CA ASN A 24 -18.00 -15.94 -24.55
C ASN A 24 -18.33 -15.36 -23.15
N ILE A 25 -19.37 -14.53 -23.07
CA ILE A 25 -19.71 -13.75 -21.88
C ILE A 25 -19.91 -14.61 -20.64
N GLN A 26 -20.37 -15.83 -20.78
CA GLN A 26 -20.55 -16.80 -19.70
C GLN A 26 -19.24 -17.15 -18.98
N ARG A 27 -18.08 -16.88 -19.61
CA ARG A 27 -16.77 -17.11 -19.00
C ARG A 27 -16.26 -15.90 -18.22
N PHE A 28 -16.99 -14.79 -18.25
CA PHE A 28 -16.62 -13.54 -17.62
C PHE A 28 -17.67 -13.13 -16.58
N PRO A 29 -17.66 -13.74 -15.39
CA PRO A 29 -18.51 -13.28 -14.30
C PRO A 29 -18.12 -11.86 -13.88
N LYS A 30 -18.95 -11.23 -13.05
CA LYS A 30 -18.81 -9.80 -12.65
C LYS A 30 -17.50 -9.47 -11.93
N ASP A 31 -16.86 -10.44 -11.32
CA ASP A 31 -15.55 -10.33 -10.68
C ASP A 31 -14.38 -10.48 -11.67
N PHE A 32 -14.62 -10.91 -12.92
CA PHE A 32 -13.61 -11.00 -13.98
C PHE A 32 -13.67 -9.83 -14.94
N LEU A 33 -14.88 -9.34 -15.20
CA LEU A 33 -15.16 -8.27 -16.15
C LEU A 33 -16.10 -7.24 -15.55
N ILE A 34 -15.63 -6.00 -15.49
CA ILE A 34 -16.39 -4.85 -15.03
C ILE A 34 -16.80 -4.05 -16.25
N GLU A 35 -18.10 -3.97 -16.52
CA GLU A 35 -18.67 -3.09 -17.53
C GLU A 35 -18.97 -1.73 -16.89
N LEU A 36 -18.24 -0.70 -17.31
CA LEU A 36 -18.48 0.65 -16.81
C LEU A 36 -19.78 1.22 -17.39
N SER A 37 -20.54 1.90 -16.56
CA SER A 37 -21.64 2.73 -17.03
C SER A 37 -21.11 3.97 -17.75
N ARG A 38 -21.97 4.65 -18.53
CA ARG A 38 -21.57 5.89 -19.20
C ARG A 38 -21.15 6.99 -18.22
N ASP A 39 -21.79 7.05 -17.06
CA ASP A 39 -21.50 8.07 -16.05
C ASP A 39 -20.19 7.76 -15.33
N GLN A 40 -19.95 6.50 -14.95
CA GLN A 40 -18.66 6.06 -14.40
C GLN A 40 -17.52 6.29 -15.40
N TRP A 41 -17.77 6.08 -16.68
CA TRP A 41 -16.76 6.34 -17.71
C TRP A 41 -16.44 7.83 -17.83
N LYS A 42 -17.45 8.70 -17.83
CA LYS A 42 -17.25 10.16 -17.85
C LYS A 42 -16.48 10.65 -16.63
N GLU A 43 -16.82 10.16 -15.45
CA GLU A 43 -16.11 10.47 -14.21
C GLU A 43 -14.63 10.06 -14.30
N LEU A 44 -14.37 8.86 -14.80
CA LEU A 44 -13.02 8.34 -14.96
C LEU A 44 -12.19 9.16 -15.97
N ILE A 45 -12.80 9.64 -17.07
CA ILE A 45 -12.14 10.53 -18.03
C ILE A 45 -11.73 11.85 -17.38
N THR A 46 -12.54 12.39 -16.46
CA THR A 46 -12.23 13.65 -15.77
C THR A 46 -11.11 13.51 -14.75
N VAL A 47 -10.95 12.35 -14.13
CA VAL A 47 -9.94 12.10 -13.10
C VAL A 47 -8.61 11.60 -13.69
N CYS A 48 -8.67 10.91 -14.84
CA CYS A 48 -7.48 10.29 -15.45
C CYS A 48 -6.92 11.11 -16.62
N ASP A 49 -5.90 11.91 -16.37
CA ASP A 49 -5.21 12.71 -17.40
C ASP A 49 -4.45 11.88 -18.43
N LYS A 50 -4.07 10.64 -18.08
CA LYS A 50 -3.21 9.77 -18.89
C LYS A 50 -3.96 8.91 -19.93
N LEU A 51 -5.27 9.10 -20.11
CA LEU A 51 -6.02 8.34 -21.10
C LEU A 51 -5.70 8.83 -22.51
N PRO A 52 -5.53 7.93 -23.50
CA PRO A 52 -5.38 8.30 -24.91
C PRO A 52 -6.57 9.13 -25.41
N GLU A 53 -6.33 10.18 -26.16
CA GLU A 53 -7.38 11.06 -26.68
C GLU A 53 -8.40 10.29 -27.54
N THR A 54 -7.93 9.31 -28.32
CA THR A 54 -8.79 8.44 -29.12
C THR A 54 -9.80 7.62 -28.29
N VAL A 55 -9.46 7.36 -27.02
CA VAL A 55 -10.31 6.59 -26.10
C VAL A 55 -11.28 7.51 -25.36
N LYS A 56 -10.84 8.73 -25.00
CA LYS A 56 -11.70 9.72 -24.33
C LYS A 56 -12.95 10.08 -25.17
N HIS A 57 -12.79 10.13 -26.48
CA HIS A 57 -13.88 10.46 -27.41
C HIS A 57 -14.78 9.27 -27.80
N ASN A 58 -14.48 8.07 -27.31
CA ASN A 58 -15.30 6.91 -27.63
C ASN A 58 -16.61 6.92 -26.81
N PRO A 59 -17.79 6.94 -27.48
CA PRO A 59 -19.07 6.96 -26.80
C PRO A 59 -19.39 5.64 -26.06
N VAL A 60 -18.66 4.58 -26.38
CA VAL A 60 -18.86 3.25 -25.80
C VAL A 60 -17.88 3.06 -24.64
N PRO A 61 -18.38 2.89 -23.39
CA PRO A 61 -17.50 2.63 -22.26
C PRO A 61 -16.61 1.40 -22.49
N PRO A 62 -15.36 1.45 -21.98
CA PRO A 62 -14.46 0.31 -22.07
C PRO A 62 -14.88 -0.82 -21.13
N PHE A 63 -14.40 -2.02 -21.41
CA PHE A 63 -14.39 -3.13 -20.49
C PHE A 63 -13.14 -3.01 -19.59
N ALA A 64 -13.33 -3.24 -18.30
CA ALA A 64 -12.23 -3.36 -17.35
C ALA A 64 -12.08 -4.81 -16.90
N PHE A 65 -10.87 -5.36 -17.03
CA PHE A 65 -10.56 -6.75 -16.68
C PHE A 65 -9.76 -6.82 -15.41
N THR A 66 -10.14 -7.72 -14.51
CA THR A 66 -9.32 -8.12 -13.37
C THR A 66 -8.20 -9.06 -13.82
N GLU A 67 -7.32 -9.46 -12.90
CA GLU A 67 -6.28 -10.47 -13.18
C GLU A 67 -6.88 -11.76 -13.74
N GLN A 68 -7.95 -12.24 -13.12
CA GLN A 68 -8.67 -13.43 -13.52
C GLN A 68 -9.33 -13.26 -14.89
N GLY A 69 -9.86 -12.06 -15.17
CA GLY A 69 -10.43 -11.72 -16.47
C GLY A 69 -9.40 -11.75 -17.59
N VAL A 70 -8.19 -11.23 -17.34
CA VAL A 70 -7.08 -11.31 -18.29
C VAL A 70 -6.65 -12.77 -18.51
N ALA A 71 -6.56 -13.56 -17.44
CA ALA A 71 -6.28 -14.99 -17.56
C ALA A 71 -7.34 -15.72 -18.41
N MET A 72 -8.62 -15.36 -18.23
CA MET A 72 -9.72 -15.94 -19.03
C MET A 72 -9.65 -15.54 -20.50
N LEU A 73 -9.18 -14.32 -20.83
CA LEU A 73 -8.97 -13.88 -22.21
C LEU A 73 -8.05 -14.81 -23.00
N SER A 74 -7.04 -15.41 -22.36
CA SER A 74 -6.14 -16.36 -23.01
C SER A 74 -6.86 -17.57 -23.57
N SER A 75 -7.98 -17.96 -22.97
CA SER A 75 -8.75 -19.11 -23.42
C SER A 75 -9.58 -18.84 -24.69
N ILE A 76 -9.80 -17.57 -25.03
CA ILE A 76 -10.61 -17.17 -26.19
C ILE A 76 -9.78 -16.53 -27.31
N LEU A 77 -8.58 -16.04 -27.02
CA LEU A 77 -7.65 -15.50 -28.01
C LEU A 77 -6.62 -16.58 -28.37
N LYS A 78 -6.76 -17.14 -29.57
CA LYS A 78 -6.05 -18.34 -30.01
C LYS A 78 -4.77 -18.07 -30.80
N SER A 79 -4.36 -16.80 -31.01
CA SER A 79 -3.14 -16.52 -31.75
C SER A 79 -1.90 -16.83 -30.90
N GLU A 80 -0.84 -17.33 -31.51
CA GLU A 80 0.43 -17.61 -30.85
C GLU A 80 0.98 -16.38 -30.10
N LYS A 81 0.85 -15.21 -30.71
CA LYS A 81 1.22 -13.93 -30.09
C LYS A 81 0.39 -13.60 -28.85
N ALA A 82 -0.93 -13.87 -28.89
CA ALA A 82 -1.78 -13.68 -27.73
C ALA A 82 -1.39 -14.61 -26.59
N ILE A 83 -0.99 -15.83 -26.87
CA ILE A 83 -0.50 -16.77 -25.85
C ILE A 83 0.79 -16.23 -25.19
N GLN A 84 1.76 -15.77 -25.98
CA GLN A 84 3.02 -15.21 -25.44
C GLN A 84 2.79 -13.97 -24.59
N VAL A 85 1.96 -13.05 -25.05
CA VAL A 85 1.58 -11.83 -24.32
C VAL A 85 0.89 -12.21 -23.02
N ASN A 86 -0.03 -13.16 -23.03
CA ASN A 86 -0.72 -13.60 -21.83
C ASN A 86 0.23 -14.22 -20.79
N ILE A 87 1.17 -15.03 -21.24
CA ILE A 87 2.23 -15.58 -20.34
C ILE A 87 3.02 -14.43 -19.69
N ALA A 88 3.38 -13.39 -20.45
CA ALA A 88 4.09 -12.23 -19.94
C ALA A 88 3.27 -11.46 -18.91
N ILE A 89 1.98 -11.24 -19.18
CA ILE A 89 1.04 -10.57 -18.26
C ILE A 89 0.88 -11.37 -16.96
N MET A 90 0.69 -12.68 -17.06
CA MET A 90 0.56 -13.53 -15.87
C MET A 90 1.83 -13.54 -15.02
N ARG A 91 3.01 -13.55 -15.65
CA ARG A 91 4.29 -13.41 -14.94
C ARG A 91 4.41 -12.07 -14.24
N ALA A 92 3.96 -10.99 -14.87
CA ALA A 92 3.95 -9.65 -14.27
C ALA A 92 3.02 -9.59 -13.04
N PHE A 93 1.83 -10.19 -13.09
CA PHE A 93 0.94 -10.26 -11.93
C PHE A 93 1.54 -11.04 -10.76
N VAL A 94 2.18 -12.18 -11.03
CA VAL A 94 2.88 -12.97 -10.00
C VAL A 94 4.02 -12.14 -9.39
N PHE A 95 4.80 -11.46 -10.21
CA PHE A 95 5.89 -10.58 -9.75
C PHE A 95 5.38 -9.44 -8.85
N ILE A 96 4.33 -8.73 -9.28
CA ILE A 96 3.72 -7.64 -8.50
C ILE A 96 3.21 -8.16 -7.15
N ARG A 97 2.55 -9.32 -7.14
CA ARG A 97 2.06 -9.95 -5.90
C ARG A 97 3.20 -10.28 -4.94
N GLN A 98 4.27 -10.89 -5.42
CA GLN A 98 5.45 -11.21 -4.61
C GLN A 98 6.12 -9.94 -4.07
N TYR A 99 6.24 -8.91 -4.91
CA TYR A 99 6.80 -7.63 -4.51
C TYR A 99 5.97 -6.97 -3.40
N THR A 100 4.64 -6.98 -3.52
CA THR A 100 3.73 -6.42 -2.52
C THR A 100 3.83 -7.18 -1.18
N LEU A 101 3.91 -8.51 -1.21
CA LEU A 101 4.08 -9.33 -0.01
C LEU A 101 5.42 -9.05 0.69
N ASN A 102 6.50 -8.92 -0.06
CA ASN A 102 7.82 -8.61 0.50
C ASN A 102 7.87 -7.22 1.16
N HIS A 103 7.16 -6.23 0.60
CA HIS A 103 7.05 -4.91 1.21
C HIS A 103 6.19 -4.90 2.48
N GLN A 104 5.17 -5.73 2.55
CA GLN A 104 4.37 -5.89 3.77
C GLN A 104 5.23 -6.47 4.92
N ASP A 105 6.07 -7.44 4.61
CA ASP A 105 6.98 -8.07 5.57
C ASP A 105 8.04 -7.07 6.10
N LEU A 106 8.56 -6.21 5.22
CA LEU A 106 9.46 -5.12 5.60
C LEU A 106 8.76 -4.08 6.50
N ARG A 107 7.52 -3.70 6.19
CA ARG A 107 6.72 -2.81 7.04
C ARG A 107 6.52 -3.39 8.43
N ASN A 108 6.13 -4.66 8.52
CA ASN A 108 5.92 -5.33 9.80
C ASN A 108 7.22 -5.33 10.65
N LYS A 109 8.36 -5.57 10.01
CA LYS A 109 9.68 -5.51 10.68
C LYS A 109 10.05 -4.11 11.16
N LEU A 110 9.73 -3.07 10.39
CA LEU A 110 9.94 -1.68 10.80
C LEU A 110 9.05 -1.31 11.97
N ASP A 111 7.78 -1.69 11.96
CA ASP A 111 6.84 -1.46 13.06
C ASP A 111 7.28 -2.17 14.36
N GLU A 112 7.81 -3.39 14.26
CA GLU A 112 8.40 -4.11 15.40
C GLU A 112 9.64 -3.42 15.95
N LEU A 113 10.53 -2.95 15.07
CA LEU A 113 11.70 -2.18 15.44
C LEU A 113 11.32 -0.89 16.17
N GLU A 114 10.37 -0.14 15.64
CA GLU A 114 9.88 1.09 16.24
C GLU A 114 9.29 0.85 17.63
N LYS A 115 8.46 -0.17 17.81
CA LYS A 115 7.91 -0.56 19.11
C LYS A 115 9.01 -0.91 20.13
N ASN A 116 10.03 -1.65 19.69
CA ASN A 116 11.15 -2.05 20.54
C ASN A 116 12.02 -0.84 20.94
N TYR A 117 12.25 0.11 20.03
CA TYR A 117 12.97 1.34 20.33
C TYR A 117 12.18 2.23 21.29
N ASN A 118 10.91 2.45 21.05
CA ASN A 118 10.05 3.27 21.91
C ASN A 118 10.00 2.73 23.34
N LYS A 119 9.93 1.42 23.52
CA LYS A 119 10.01 0.80 24.84
C LYS A 119 11.34 1.08 25.54
N LYS A 120 12.47 0.89 24.84
CA LYS A 120 13.81 1.16 25.41
C LYS A 120 14.01 2.64 25.72
N PHE A 121 13.53 3.55 24.88
CA PHE A 121 13.58 4.99 25.16
C PHE A 121 12.75 5.35 26.38
N LYS A 122 11.59 4.77 26.57
CA LYS A 122 10.77 4.98 27.77
C LYS A 122 11.50 4.53 29.03
N ASP A 123 12.09 3.33 29.01
CA ASP A 123 12.83 2.78 30.15
C ASP A 123 14.04 3.68 30.52
N ILE A 124 14.77 4.18 29.51
CA ILE A 124 15.89 5.12 29.71
C ILE A 124 15.39 6.45 30.28
N TYR A 125 14.29 6.98 29.77
CA TYR A 125 13.72 8.24 30.23
C TYR A 125 13.22 8.14 31.67
N GLU A 126 12.62 7.04 32.06
CA GLU A 126 12.22 6.76 33.45
C GLU A 126 13.44 6.66 34.37
N ALA A 127 14.53 6.00 33.94
CA ALA A 127 15.76 5.91 34.69
C ALA A 127 16.43 7.28 34.90
N ILE A 128 16.50 8.12 33.87
CA ILE A 128 17.02 9.49 33.96
C ILE A 128 16.18 10.33 34.91
N ASN A 129 14.88 10.29 34.81
CA ASN A 129 13.99 11.03 35.72
C ASN A 129 14.15 10.59 37.18
N TYR A 130 14.30 9.29 37.39
CA TYR A 130 14.59 8.76 38.73
C TYR A 130 15.91 9.31 39.31
N LEU A 131 16.98 9.33 38.51
CA LEU A 131 18.29 9.86 38.93
C LEU A 131 18.20 11.35 39.22
N LEU A 132 17.54 12.15 38.38
CA LEU A 132 17.35 13.59 38.60
C LEU A 132 16.55 13.88 39.88
N LYS A 133 15.53 13.08 40.16
CA LYS A 133 14.73 13.21 41.39
C LYS A 133 15.59 12.92 42.64
N LYS A 134 16.39 11.87 42.58
CA LYS A 134 17.29 11.48 43.67
C LYS A 134 18.36 12.54 43.92
N GLU A 135 18.92 13.15 42.87
CA GLU A 135 19.89 14.24 42.98
C GLU A 135 19.28 15.49 43.65
N LYS A 136 18.05 15.85 43.31
CA LYS A 136 17.30 16.93 43.97
C LYS A 136 17.10 16.64 45.46
N GLU A 137 16.66 15.42 45.80
CA GLU A 137 16.48 15.02 47.21
C GLU A 137 17.78 15.10 48.02
N ILE A 138 18.91 14.68 47.42
CA ILE A 138 20.24 14.78 48.05
C ILE A 138 20.63 16.25 48.25
N THR A 139 20.41 17.10 47.25
CA THR A 139 20.74 18.53 47.29
C THR A 139 19.89 19.25 48.35
N GLU A 140 18.60 18.94 48.42
CA GLU A 140 17.72 19.47 49.48
C GLU A 140 18.14 19.00 50.86
N TYR A 141 18.61 17.77 51.01
CA TYR A 141 19.10 17.22 52.27
C TYR A 141 20.40 17.91 52.72
N GLN A 142 21.29 18.25 51.80
CA GLN A 142 22.55 18.97 52.07
C GLN A 142 22.29 20.44 52.41
N ASN A 143 21.27 21.07 51.84
CA ASN A 143 20.91 22.47 52.07
C ASN A 143 19.96 22.68 53.27
N ARG A 144 19.54 21.63 53.95
CA ARG A 144 18.76 21.77 55.20
C ARG A 144 19.61 22.42 56.28
N ASN A 145 19.13 23.52 56.81
CA ASN A 145 19.73 24.14 57.98
C ASN A 145 19.83 23.09 59.11
N ARG A 146 21.04 22.83 59.56
CA ARG A 146 21.29 21.96 60.73
C ARG A 146 20.63 22.59 61.94
N ILE A 147 19.53 22.01 62.42
CA ILE A 147 18.93 22.34 63.70
C ILE A 147 19.77 21.61 64.72
N GLY A 148 20.87 22.31 65.23
CA GLY A 148 21.72 21.80 66.24
C GLY A 148 21.66 22.75 67.45
N PHE A 149 21.45 22.23 68.65
CA PHE A 149 21.61 22.97 69.91
C PHE A 149 23.05 23.51 69.97
N LYS A 150 23.19 24.84 69.96
CA LYS A 150 24.47 25.47 70.45
C LYS A 150 24.59 25.09 71.91
N ARG A 151 25.60 24.30 72.30
CA ARG A 151 26.04 24.21 73.64
C ARG A 151 26.79 25.51 73.91
N ASP A 152 26.22 26.40 74.71
CA ASP A 152 26.91 27.46 75.28
C ASP A 152 27.98 26.83 76.23
N ASN A 153 29.26 27.01 75.95
CA ASN A 153 30.32 26.71 76.88
C ASN A 153 30.31 27.79 77.92
N PRO A 154 30.03 27.47 79.18
CA PRO A 154 30.32 28.40 80.28
C PRO A 154 31.75 28.10 80.74
N ASP A 155 32.71 28.82 80.19
CA ASP A 155 33.98 29.00 80.93
C ASP A 155 34.92 29.97 80.17
N GLY A 156 35.28 31.09 80.89
CA GLY A 156 36.40 31.93 80.59
C GLY A 156 36.11 33.39 80.46
#